data_b8b41aed68a969a0e4fdbecb6ee20085
#
_entry.id   b8b41aed68a969a0e4fdbecb6ee20085
#
_cell.length_a   1.000
_cell.length_b   1.000
_cell.length_c   1.000
_cell.angle_alpha   90.00
_cell.angle_beta   90.00
_cell.angle_gamma   90.00
#
_symmetry.space_group_name_H-M   'P 1'
#
loop_
_entity.id
_entity.type
_entity.pdbx_description
1 polymer ?
#
loop_
_entity_poly.entity_id
_entity_poly.type
_entity_poly.pdbx_seq_one_letter_code
_entity_poly.pdbx_strand_id
1 'polypeptide(L)'
;MKIGIVQQHNTADVADNMRRLAASVEQLAQEGAQLVVLQELHNSLYFCQTEDVANFDLAEPIPGPSTQFYGELAKRLGVVIVTSLFERRSAGLYHNTAVVIERDGTIAGKYRKMHIPDDPAYYEKFYFTPGDLGFRPIDTSVGRLGVLVCWDQWYPEAARLMALQGAEILIYPTAIGYEPSDVEEEQQRQRTAWTTVMRGHAVANGLPVVAVNRVGFEPSPVGKTEGQACSGGIQFWGSSFVAGPQGELLWQGSDNEEALRLFDIDLGHSENVRRWW
;
A
#
# COMPACT_ATOMS: atom_id res chain seq x y z
N MET A 1 2.96 8.28 17.70
CA MET A 1 2.69 6.91 17.16
C MET A 1 3.88 6.45 16.36
N LYS A 2 4.46 5.30 16.75
CA LYS A 2 5.61 4.73 16.02
C LYS A 2 5.15 3.83 14.89
N ILE A 3 5.47 4.20 13.65
CA ILE A 3 5.05 3.52 12.42
C ILE A 3 6.26 2.93 11.72
N GLY A 4 6.20 1.62 11.44
CA GLY A 4 7.14 0.91 10.61
C GLY A 4 6.68 0.85 9.15
N ILE A 5 7.61 1.06 8.22
CA ILE A 5 7.40 0.94 6.77
C ILE A 5 8.27 -0.19 6.25
N VAL A 6 7.69 -1.04 5.40
CA VAL A 6 8.40 -2.11 4.70
C VAL A 6 8.28 -1.90 3.20
N GLN A 7 9.36 -1.47 2.56
CA GLN A 7 9.52 -1.40 1.12
C GLN A 7 10.32 -2.62 0.66
N GLN A 8 9.67 -3.58 0.03
CA GLN A 8 10.27 -4.87 -0.34
C GLN A 8 10.24 -5.09 -1.85
N HIS A 9 11.28 -5.74 -2.37
CA HIS A 9 11.30 -6.37 -3.69
C HIS A 9 10.69 -7.78 -3.58
N ASN A 10 9.67 -8.07 -4.37
CA ASN A 10 9.03 -9.36 -4.38
C ASN A 10 9.65 -10.32 -5.40
N THR A 11 9.53 -11.61 -5.11
CA THR A 11 9.90 -12.72 -5.97
C THR A 11 8.67 -13.53 -6.37
N ALA A 12 8.83 -14.51 -7.25
CA ALA A 12 7.76 -15.45 -7.59
C ALA A 12 7.41 -16.42 -6.44
N ASP A 13 8.26 -16.54 -5.43
CA ASP A 13 8.04 -17.39 -4.26
C ASP A 13 7.23 -16.65 -3.20
N VAL A 14 5.93 -16.93 -3.15
CA VAL A 14 4.98 -16.35 -2.19
C VAL A 14 5.40 -16.64 -0.74
N ALA A 15 5.86 -17.86 -0.46
CA ALA A 15 6.25 -18.24 0.89
C ALA A 15 7.52 -17.48 1.35
N ASP A 16 8.47 -17.28 0.45
CA ASP A 16 9.66 -16.45 0.72
C ASP A 16 9.30 -14.98 0.93
N ASN A 17 8.44 -14.41 0.10
CA ASN A 17 7.97 -13.03 0.27
C ASN A 17 7.32 -12.84 1.66
N MET A 18 6.41 -13.72 2.04
CA MET A 18 5.74 -13.66 3.36
C MET A 18 6.72 -13.83 4.51
N ARG A 19 7.68 -14.75 4.40
CA ARG A 19 8.72 -14.98 5.42
C ARG A 19 9.58 -13.74 5.62
N ARG A 20 10.00 -13.09 4.54
CA ARG A 20 10.82 -11.86 4.57
C ARG A 20 10.04 -10.70 5.17
N LEU A 21 8.77 -10.54 4.79
CA LEU A 21 7.88 -9.53 5.38
C LEU A 21 7.70 -9.77 6.89
N ALA A 22 7.50 -11.03 7.31
CA ALA A 22 7.39 -11.35 8.72
C ALA A 22 8.65 -10.98 9.50
N ALA A 23 9.84 -11.27 8.97
CA ALA A 23 11.11 -10.89 9.59
C ALA A 23 11.24 -9.36 9.69
N SER A 24 10.82 -8.62 8.67
CA SER A 24 10.81 -7.15 8.68
C SER A 24 9.85 -6.59 9.74
N VAL A 25 8.65 -7.18 9.86
CA VAL A 25 7.69 -6.79 10.91
C VAL A 25 8.24 -7.09 12.30
N GLU A 26 8.90 -8.24 12.49
CA GLU A 26 9.55 -8.61 13.76
C GLU A 26 10.64 -7.61 14.14
N GLN A 27 11.50 -7.24 13.21
CA GLN A 27 12.55 -6.25 13.45
C GLN A 27 11.94 -4.90 13.86
N LEU A 28 10.97 -4.39 13.11
CA LEU A 28 10.30 -3.11 13.44
C LEU A 28 9.60 -3.16 14.81
N ALA A 29 8.98 -4.28 15.15
CA ALA A 29 8.35 -4.46 16.46
C ALA A 29 9.39 -4.42 17.59
N GLN A 30 10.56 -5.05 17.41
CA GLN A 30 11.67 -4.99 18.36
C GLN A 30 12.22 -3.56 18.53
N GLU A 31 12.18 -2.75 17.47
CA GLU A 31 12.54 -1.33 17.50
C GLU A 31 11.43 -0.45 18.12
N GLY A 32 10.28 -1.02 18.43
CA GLY A 32 9.16 -0.39 19.11
C GLY A 32 8.06 0.14 18.20
N ALA A 33 7.91 -0.39 16.98
CA ALA A 33 6.77 -0.09 16.13
C ALA A 33 5.44 -0.45 16.81
N GLN A 34 4.45 0.41 16.66
CA GLN A 34 3.08 0.19 17.12
C GLN A 34 2.16 -0.18 15.95
N LEU A 35 2.49 0.33 14.76
CA LEU A 35 1.85 0.08 13.49
C LEU A 35 2.91 -0.28 12.45
N VAL A 36 2.68 -1.31 11.64
CA VAL A 36 3.53 -1.63 10.49
C VAL A 36 2.67 -1.63 9.22
N VAL A 37 3.16 -0.97 8.18
CA VAL A 37 2.49 -0.85 6.89
C VAL A 37 3.27 -1.62 5.84
N LEU A 38 2.59 -2.55 5.16
CA LEU A 38 3.10 -3.32 4.04
C LEU A 38 2.65 -2.71 2.71
N GLN A 39 3.32 -3.05 1.62
CA GLN A 39 2.99 -2.59 0.27
C GLN A 39 1.72 -3.26 -0.29
N GLU A 40 1.23 -2.80 -1.42
CA GLU A 40 0.07 -3.37 -2.12
C GLU A 40 0.38 -4.77 -2.67
N LEU A 41 -0.59 -5.72 -2.52
CA LEU A 41 -0.51 -7.10 -3.03
C LEU A 41 0.82 -7.78 -2.70
N HIS A 42 1.30 -7.57 -1.49
CA HIS A 42 2.67 -7.82 -1.04
C HIS A 42 3.10 -9.29 -1.01
N ASN A 43 2.18 -10.25 -1.14
CA ASN A 43 2.54 -11.67 -1.07
C ASN A 43 3.14 -12.23 -2.36
N SER A 44 2.87 -11.61 -3.51
CA SER A 44 3.25 -12.12 -4.83
C SER A 44 3.95 -11.07 -5.69
N LEU A 45 4.48 -11.49 -6.84
CA LEU A 45 4.74 -10.57 -7.93
C LEU A 45 3.45 -9.84 -8.31
N TYR A 46 3.59 -8.67 -8.91
CA TYR A 46 2.44 -7.90 -9.42
C TYR A 46 1.90 -8.57 -10.68
N PHE A 47 0.90 -9.43 -10.49
CA PHE A 47 0.34 -10.30 -11.54
C PHE A 47 -0.54 -9.53 -12.54
N CYS A 48 -0.95 -8.31 -12.24
CA CYS A 48 -1.80 -7.51 -13.13
C CYS A 48 -1.08 -6.98 -14.37
N GLN A 49 0.19 -7.35 -14.58
CA GLN A 49 0.92 -7.06 -15.83
C GLN A 49 0.32 -7.76 -17.05
N THR A 50 -0.47 -8.80 -16.85
CA THR A 50 -1.14 -9.57 -17.88
C THR A 50 -2.55 -9.96 -17.47
N GLU A 51 -3.41 -10.25 -18.42
CA GLU A 51 -4.74 -10.81 -18.20
C GLU A 51 -4.65 -12.35 -18.28
N ASP A 52 -4.39 -13.01 -17.16
CA ASP A 52 -4.27 -14.46 -17.07
C ASP A 52 -5.23 -15.03 -16.02
N VAL A 53 -6.14 -15.88 -16.46
CA VAL A 53 -7.15 -16.54 -15.61
C VAL A 53 -6.51 -17.36 -14.49
N ALA A 54 -5.32 -17.92 -14.71
CA ALA A 54 -4.61 -18.69 -13.67
C ALA A 54 -4.26 -17.87 -12.44
N ASN A 55 -4.09 -16.54 -12.58
CA ASN A 55 -3.79 -15.68 -11.44
C ASN A 55 -4.94 -15.55 -10.42
N PHE A 56 -6.18 -15.92 -10.80
CA PHE A 56 -7.29 -15.97 -9.83
C PHE A 56 -7.09 -17.01 -8.73
N ASP A 57 -6.21 -18.00 -8.95
CA ASP A 57 -5.84 -18.99 -7.93
C ASP A 57 -4.99 -18.38 -6.78
N LEU A 58 -4.44 -17.18 -6.97
CA LEU A 58 -3.77 -16.41 -5.90
C LEU A 58 -4.74 -15.76 -4.93
N ALA A 59 -6.03 -15.68 -5.30
CA ALA A 59 -7.03 -15.01 -4.48
C ALA A 59 -7.47 -15.87 -3.29
N GLU A 60 -7.61 -15.24 -2.14
CA GLU A 60 -8.04 -15.91 -0.91
C GLU A 60 -9.25 -15.22 -0.26
N PRO A 61 -10.07 -15.95 0.53
CA PRO A 61 -11.13 -15.31 1.31
C PRO A 61 -10.55 -14.41 2.40
N ILE A 62 -11.32 -13.45 2.88
CA ILE A 62 -11.02 -12.66 4.08
C ILE A 62 -12.15 -12.85 5.08
N PRO A 63 -11.89 -13.53 6.23
CA PRO A 63 -10.64 -14.15 6.70
C PRO A 63 -10.16 -15.32 5.85
N GLY A 64 -8.84 -15.49 5.76
CA GLY A 64 -8.17 -16.56 5.01
C GLY A 64 -6.72 -16.76 5.45
N PRO A 65 -5.95 -17.54 4.70
CA PRO A 65 -4.59 -17.94 5.08
C PRO A 65 -3.68 -16.75 5.43
N SER A 66 -3.64 -15.70 4.61
CA SER A 66 -2.79 -14.53 4.87
C SER A 66 -3.26 -13.76 6.10
N THR A 67 -4.57 -13.55 6.28
CA THR A 67 -5.06 -12.87 7.48
C THR A 67 -4.83 -13.66 8.75
N GLN A 68 -4.80 -14.98 8.69
CA GLN A 68 -4.41 -15.84 9.81
C GLN A 68 -2.92 -15.67 10.11
N PHE A 69 -2.06 -15.79 9.10
CA PHE A 69 -0.62 -15.64 9.24
C PHE A 69 -0.22 -14.29 9.85
N TYR A 70 -0.70 -13.18 9.27
CA TYR A 70 -0.40 -11.84 9.79
C TYR A 70 -1.13 -11.55 11.10
N GLY A 71 -2.28 -12.20 11.37
CA GLY A 71 -2.98 -12.12 12.64
C GLY A 71 -2.18 -12.75 13.79
N GLU A 72 -1.63 -13.95 13.58
CA GLU A 72 -0.74 -14.59 14.55
C GLU A 72 0.53 -13.76 14.78
N LEU A 73 1.10 -13.19 13.70
CA LEU A 73 2.25 -12.30 13.78
C LEU A 73 1.93 -11.04 14.59
N ALA A 74 0.84 -10.34 14.28
CA ALA A 74 0.38 -9.15 14.97
C ALA A 74 0.17 -9.40 16.47
N LYS A 75 -0.51 -10.51 16.81
CA LYS A 75 -0.77 -10.91 18.19
C LYS A 75 0.52 -11.23 18.95
N ARG A 76 1.43 -11.96 18.33
CA ARG A 76 2.71 -12.36 18.95
C ARG A 76 3.60 -11.15 19.24
N LEU A 77 3.57 -10.14 18.36
CA LEU A 77 4.42 -8.96 18.45
C LEU A 77 3.74 -7.76 19.13
N GLY A 78 2.42 -7.79 19.31
CA GLY A 78 1.64 -6.71 19.89
C GLY A 78 1.58 -5.46 19.02
N VAL A 79 1.59 -5.60 17.68
CA VAL A 79 1.58 -4.51 16.71
C VAL A 79 0.34 -4.55 15.81
N VAL A 80 -0.13 -3.39 15.37
CA VAL A 80 -1.14 -3.30 14.30
C VAL A 80 -0.44 -3.47 12.95
N ILE A 81 -1.05 -4.22 12.03
CA ILE A 81 -0.49 -4.43 10.68
C ILE A 81 -1.50 -4.00 9.62
N VAL A 82 -1.07 -3.17 8.68
CA VAL A 82 -1.82 -2.86 7.45
C VAL A 82 -1.27 -3.74 6.33
N THR A 83 -2.12 -4.63 5.81
CA THR A 83 -1.81 -5.54 4.69
C THR A 83 -2.60 -5.14 3.45
N SER A 84 -2.25 -5.70 2.28
CA SER A 84 -3.02 -5.57 1.04
C SER A 84 -3.01 -6.90 0.30
N LEU A 85 -4.21 -7.44 0.03
CA LEU A 85 -4.42 -8.82 -0.40
C LEU A 85 -5.35 -8.91 -1.62
N PHE A 86 -5.21 -9.98 -2.39
CA PHE A 86 -6.17 -10.36 -3.42
C PHE A 86 -7.35 -11.10 -2.79
N GLU A 87 -8.46 -10.41 -2.57
CA GLU A 87 -9.66 -10.96 -1.91
C GLU A 87 -10.53 -11.72 -2.90
N ARG A 88 -10.80 -12.99 -2.62
CA ARG A 88 -11.92 -13.74 -3.20
C ARG A 88 -13.14 -13.59 -2.29
N ARG A 89 -14.03 -12.66 -2.63
CA ARG A 89 -15.27 -12.41 -1.85
C ARG A 89 -16.27 -13.53 -2.02
N SER A 90 -16.44 -13.99 -3.24
CA SER A 90 -17.28 -15.11 -3.63
C SER A 90 -16.83 -15.65 -4.99
N ALA A 91 -17.46 -16.69 -5.49
CA ALA A 91 -17.16 -17.20 -6.83
C ALA A 91 -17.41 -16.09 -7.88
N GLY A 92 -16.37 -15.79 -8.69
CA GLY A 92 -16.43 -14.78 -9.74
C GLY A 92 -16.42 -13.32 -9.26
N LEU A 93 -16.21 -13.06 -7.97
CA LEU A 93 -16.16 -11.70 -7.43
C LEU A 93 -14.92 -11.50 -6.57
N TYR A 94 -14.02 -10.61 -7.03
CA TYR A 94 -12.70 -10.40 -6.46
C TYR A 94 -12.42 -8.92 -6.23
N HIS A 95 -11.58 -8.62 -5.25
CA HIS A 95 -11.17 -7.25 -4.92
C HIS A 95 -9.69 -7.16 -4.57
N ASN A 96 -9.09 -6.01 -4.79
CA ASN A 96 -7.85 -5.58 -4.16
C ASN A 96 -8.22 -4.97 -2.81
N THR A 97 -7.80 -5.58 -1.71
CA THR A 97 -8.32 -5.27 -0.38
C THR A 97 -7.21 -5.03 0.62
N ALA A 98 -7.15 -3.83 1.19
CA ALA A 98 -6.36 -3.57 2.38
C ALA A 98 -7.08 -4.11 3.62
N VAL A 99 -6.36 -4.84 4.47
CA VAL A 99 -6.86 -5.38 5.73
C VAL A 99 -6.02 -4.82 6.87
N VAL A 100 -6.69 -4.26 7.87
CA VAL A 100 -6.05 -3.80 9.10
C VAL A 100 -6.25 -4.86 10.17
N ILE A 101 -5.14 -5.35 10.68
CA ILE A 101 -5.08 -6.39 11.71
C ILE A 101 -4.67 -5.72 13.02
N GLU A 102 -5.49 -5.90 14.04
CA GLU A 102 -5.26 -5.36 15.38
C GLU A 102 -4.16 -6.16 16.12
N ARG A 103 -3.56 -5.55 17.14
CA ARG A 103 -2.49 -6.15 17.96
C ARG A 103 -2.88 -7.44 18.70
N ASP A 104 -4.15 -7.75 18.81
CA ASP A 104 -4.64 -9.02 19.35
C ASP A 104 -4.79 -10.12 18.28
N GLY A 105 -4.52 -9.77 17.02
CA GLY A 105 -4.61 -10.63 15.85
C GLY A 105 -5.98 -10.64 15.16
N THR A 106 -6.95 -9.89 15.66
CA THR A 106 -8.26 -9.78 15.04
C THR A 106 -8.23 -8.79 13.86
N ILE A 107 -9.15 -8.95 12.92
CA ILE A 107 -9.33 -7.98 11.84
C ILE A 107 -10.08 -6.77 12.39
N ALA A 108 -9.41 -5.63 12.52
CA ALA A 108 -10.02 -4.35 12.91
C ALA A 108 -10.95 -3.82 11.83
N GLY A 109 -10.60 -4.02 10.56
CA GLY A 109 -11.42 -3.62 9.43
C GLY A 109 -10.73 -3.89 8.10
N LYS A 110 -11.44 -3.58 7.01
CA LYS A 110 -10.89 -3.68 5.66
C LYS A 110 -11.41 -2.58 4.76
N TYR A 111 -10.62 -2.23 3.75
CA TYR A 111 -10.96 -1.32 2.67
C TYR A 111 -10.73 -2.01 1.33
N ARG A 112 -11.74 -2.01 0.45
CA ARG A 112 -11.62 -2.51 -0.93
C ARG A 112 -11.30 -1.35 -1.84
N LYS A 113 -10.21 -1.44 -2.59
CA LYS A 113 -9.76 -0.43 -3.55
C LYS A 113 -10.91 0.03 -4.44
N MET A 114 -11.20 1.32 -4.43
CA MET A 114 -12.34 1.89 -5.14
C MET A 114 -11.97 2.23 -6.59
N HIS A 115 -10.80 2.82 -6.78
CA HIS A 115 -10.34 3.25 -8.10
C HIS A 115 -9.39 2.19 -8.67
N ILE A 116 -9.83 1.51 -9.72
CA ILE A 116 -9.12 0.39 -10.33
C ILE A 116 -8.52 0.86 -11.67
N PRO A 117 -7.18 0.85 -11.82
CA PRO A 117 -6.51 1.21 -13.07
C PRO A 117 -6.74 0.15 -14.16
N ASP A 118 -6.54 0.57 -15.40
CA ASP A 118 -6.62 -0.27 -16.60
C ASP A 118 -5.64 0.24 -17.68
N ASP A 119 -4.44 0.56 -17.24
CA ASP A 119 -3.37 1.02 -18.11
C ASP A 119 -2.50 -0.17 -18.59
N PRO A 120 -1.71 0.00 -19.65
CA PRO A 120 -0.77 -1.04 -20.08
C PRO A 120 0.12 -1.53 -18.94
N ALA A 121 0.20 -2.85 -18.75
CA ALA A 121 0.85 -3.53 -17.63
C ALA A 121 0.21 -3.31 -16.23
N TYR A 122 -0.93 -2.63 -16.16
CA TYR A 122 -1.74 -2.45 -14.94
C TYR A 122 -3.20 -2.84 -15.20
N TYR A 123 -3.42 -4.05 -15.74
CA TYR A 123 -4.75 -4.58 -16.10
C TYR A 123 -5.56 -5.02 -14.89
N GLU A 124 -5.68 -4.13 -13.89
CA GLU A 124 -6.36 -4.47 -12.64
C GLU A 124 -7.87 -4.67 -12.82
N LYS A 125 -8.51 -4.04 -13.81
CA LYS A 125 -9.94 -4.25 -14.08
C LYS A 125 -10.28 -5.66 -14.53
N PHE A 126 -9.32 -6.40 -15.09
CA PHE A 126 -9.52 -7.82 -15.40
C PHE A 126 -9.72 -8.64 -14.13
N TYR A 127 -9.06 -8.29 -13.03
CA TYR A 127 -9.06 -9.04 -11.79
C TYR A 127 -10.03 -8.50 -10.75
N PHE A 128 -10.15 -7.17 -10.61
CA PHE A 128 -10.80 -6.57 -9.45
C PHE A 128 -12.08 -5.82 -9.79
N THR A 129 -13.12 -6.14 -9.02
CA THR A 129 -14.31 -5.30 -8.94
C THR A 129 -14.02 -4.09 -8.05
N PRO A 130 -14.46 -2.87 -8.42
CA PRO A 130 -14.36 -1.70 -7.55
C PRO A 130 -14.91 -1.94 -6.15
N GLY A 131 -14.33 -1.28 -5.16
CA GLY A 131 -14.73 -1.38 -3.77
C GLY A 131 -16.15 -0.89 -3.51
N ASP A 132 -16.81 -1.53 -2.55
CA ASP A 132 -18.22 -1.27 -2.19
C ASP A 132 -18.42 -0.92 -0.71
N LEU A 133 -17.31 -0.74 0.04
CA LEU A 133 -17.36 -0.43 1.48
C LEU A 133 -17.40 1.07 1.77
N GLY A 134 -17.23 1.91 0.75
CA GLY A 134 -17.08 3.36 0.88
C GLY A 134 -15.73 3.75 1.50
N PHE A 135 -15.55 5.06 1.70
CA PHE A 135 -14.33 5.63 2.29
C PHE A 135 -14.55 5.81 3.80
N ARG A 136 -14.27 4.77 4.58
CA ARG A 136 -14.46 4.76 6.02
C ARG A 136 -13.15 4.48 6.74
N PRO A 137 -12.71 5.38 7.64
CA PRO A 137 -11.56 5.11 8.49
C PRO A 137 -11.78 3.89 9.38
N ILE A 138 -10.70 3.22 9.73
CA ILE A 138 -10.72 2.00 10.55
C ILE A 138 -10.18 2.36 11.94
N ASP A 139 -11.00 2.10 12.97
CA ASP A 139 -10.61 2.29 14.36
C ASP A 139 -9.65 1.18 14.80
N THR A 140 -8.56 1.59 15.43
CA THR A 140 -7.54 0.68 15.97
C THR A 140 -7.06 1.17 17.34
N SER A 141 -6.33 0.32 18.05
CA SER A 141 -5.69 0.67 19.32
C SER A 141 -4.60 1.75 19.19
N VAL A 142 -4.16 2.09 17.99
CA VAL A 142 -3.13 3.09 17.72
C VAL A 142 -3.67 4.38 17.09
N GLY A 143 -4.95 4.44 16.79
CA GLY A 143 -5.63 5.59 16.18
C GLY A 143 -6.59 5.17 15.08
N ARG A 144 -7.24 6.16 14.48
CA ARG A 144 -8.21 5.99 13.39
C ARG A 144 -7.52 6.13 12.04
N LEU A 145 -7.36 5.00 11.33
CA LEU A 145 -6.58 4.89 10.10
C LEU A 145 -7.44 5.10 8.86
N GLY A 146 -7.12 6.08 8.05
CA GLY A 146 -7.68 6.28 6.70
C GLY A 146 -6.87 5.48 5.68
N VAL A 147 -7.23 4.21 5.47
CA VAL A 147 -6.50 3.33 4.55
C VAL A 147 -7.13 3.37 3.17
N LEU A 148 -6.31 3.69 2.18
CA LEU A 148 -6.61 3.75 0.75
C LEU A 148 -5.56 2.91 0.01
N VAL A 149 -5.80 2.53 -1.25
CA VAL A 149 -4.87 1.65 -1.97
C VAL A 149 -4.47 2.27 -3.31
N CYS A 150 -3.18 2.47 -3.50
CA CYS A 150 -2.51 2.80 -4.77
C CYS A 150 -3.26 3.86 -5.60
N TRP A 151 -4.00 3.45 -6.66
CA TRP A 151 -4.69 4.34 -7.61
C TRP A 151 -5.65 5.34 -6.94
N ASP A 152 -6.18 5.03 -5.74
CA ASP A 152 -6.96 5.97 -4.93
C ASP A 152 -6.18 7.26 -4.63
N GLN A 153 -4.84 7.21 -4.69
CA GLN A 153 -3.95 8.35 -4.45
C GLN A 153 -4.16 9.52 -5.42
N TRP A 154 -4.70 9.26 -6.61
CA TRP A 154 -4.93 10.29 -7.61
C TRP A 154 -6.25 11.05 -7.42
N TYR A 155 -7.11 10.56 -6.52
CA TYR A 155 -8.47 11.08 -6.30
C TYR A 155 -8.56 11.78 -4.95
N PRO A 156 -8.52 13.13 -4.91
CA PRO A 156 -8.54 13.90 -3.66
C PRO A 156 -9.82 13.69 -2.86
N GLU A 157 -10.92 13.28 -3.50
CA GLU A 157 -12.20 12.97 -2.86
C GLU A 157 -12.04 11.84 -1.83
N ALA A 158 -11.26 10.80 -2.13
CA ALA A 158 -11.03 9.68 -1.23
C ALA A 158 -10.36 10.15 0.08
N ALA A 159 -9.26 10.89 -0.03
CA ALA A 159 -8.55 11.46 1.11
C ALA A 159 -9.44 12.41 1.94
N ARG A 160 -10.23 13.27 1.26
CA ARG A 160 -11.14 14.21 1.91
C ARG A 160 -12.24 13.49 2.67
N LEU A 161 -12.84 12.47 2.09
CA LEU A 161 -13.91 11.70 2.75
C LEU A 161 -13.39 10.94 3.97
N MET A 162 -12.18 10.37 3.91
CA MET A 162 -11.53 9.78 5.08
C MET A 162 -11.31 10.82 6.19
N ALA A 163 -10.78 12.01 5.84
CA ALA A 163 -10.54 13.09 6.79
C ALA A 163 -11.83 13.60 7.45
N LEU A 164 -12.90 13.78 6.67
CA LEU A 164 -14.21 14.24 7.19
C LEU A 164 -14.86 13.21 8.13
N GLN A 165 -14.52 11.94 8.00
CA GLN A 165 -14.97 10.88 8.90
C GLN A 165 -14.02 10.63 10.06
N GLY A 166 -13.02 11.50 10.25
CA GLY A 166 -12.16 11.51 11.44
C GLY A 166 -10.91 10.64 11.32
N ALA A 167 -10.44 10.33 10.12
CA ALA A 167 -9.09 9.75 9.98
C ALA A 167 -8.06 10.67 10.63
N GLU A 168 -7.11 10.08 11.34
CA GLU A 168 -5.99 10.78 11.98
C GLU A 168 -4.71 10.70 11.14
N ILE A 169 -4.67 9.76 10.20
CA ILE A 169 -3.57 9.52 9.28
C ILE A 169 -4.12 8.90 8.00
N LEU A 170 -3.51 9.21 6.85
CA LEU A 170 -3.80 8.58 5.56
C LEU A 170 -2.68 7.58 5.22
N ILE A 171 -3.05 6.36 4.85
CA ILE A 171 -2.12 5.26 4.57
C ILE A 171 -2.42 4.70 3.18
N TYR A 172 -1.37 4.56 2.35
CA TYR A 172 -1.47 4.07 0.98
C TYR A 172 -0.49 2.90 0.74
N PRO A 173 -0.90 1.63 0.94
CA PRO A 173 -0.25 0.50 0.29
C PRO A 173 -0.27 0.70 -1.22
N THR A 174 0.88 0.58 -1.87
CA THR A 174 1.04 0.96 -3.28
C THR A 174 1.89 -0.06 -4.04
N ALA A 175 1.60 -0.21 -5.34
CA ALA A 175 2.41 -0.89 -6.33
C ALA A 175 2.43 -0.01 -7.59
N ILE A 176 3.36 0.92 -7.66
CA ILE A 176 3.53 1.85 -8.77
C ILE A 176 4.99 1.90 -9.22
N GLY A 177 5.17 1.91 -10.51
CA GLY A 177 6.47 1.98 -11.16
C GLY A 177 6.33 2.65 -12.52
N TYR A 178 7.40 2.66 -13.28
CA TYR A 178 7.44 3.20 -14.62
C TYR A 178 7.82 2.11 -15.62
N GLU A 179 7.46 2.35 -16.87
CA GLU A 179 7.91 1.57 -17.99
C GLU A 179 9.42 1.77 -18.16
N PRO A 180 10.24 0.70 -18.10
CA PRO A 180 11.71 0.85 -18.19
C PRO A 180 12.21 1.53 -19.47
N SER A 181 11.39 1.57 -20.53
CA SER A 181 11.72 2.28 -21.77
C SER A 181 11.44 3.78 -21.75
N ASP A 182 10.75 4.29 -20.73
CA ASP A 182 10.54 5.72 -20.57
C ASP A 182 11.88 6.45 -20.37
N VAL A 183 11.99 7.64 -20.97
CA VAL A 183 13.17 8.48 -20.75
C VAL A 183 13.23 8.95 -19.30
N GLU A 184 14.44 9.12 -18.77
CA GLU A 184 14.68 9.48 -17.36
C GLU A 184 13.87 10.70 -16.90
N GLU A 185 13.74 11.72 -17.75
CA GLU A 185 12.96 12.91 -17.45
C GLU A 185 11.46 12.59 -17.22
N GLU A 186 10.89 11.66 -17.99
CA GLU A 186 9.51 11.21 -17.81
C GLU A 186 9.35 10.39 -16.53
N GLN A 187 10.26 9.47 -16.27
CA GLN A 187 10.29 8.70 -15.02
C GLN A 187 10.32 9.61 -13.80
N GLN A 188 11.14 10.65 -13.85
CA GLN A 188 11.23 11.63 -12.75
C GLN A 188 9.95 12.46 -12.61
N ARG A 189 9.30 12.85 -13.72
CA ARG A 189 8.01 13.57 -13.70
C ARG A 189 6.90 12.73 -13.05
N GLN A 190 6.78 11.46 -13.43
CA GLN A 190 5.78 10.54 -12.88
C GLN A 190 5.96 10.36 -11.37
N ARG A 191 7.17 10.09 -10.91
CA ARG A 191 7.48 9.94 -9.49
C ARG A 191 7.26 11.22 -8.69
N THR A 192 7.60 12.37 -9.28
CA THR A 192 7.35 13.68 -8.66
C THR A 192 5.86 13.97 -8.55
N ALA A 193 5.08 13.69 -9.60
CA ALA A 193 3.63 13.84 -9.57
C ALA A 193 2.98 12.99 -8.48
N TRP A 194 3.40 11.72 -8.36
CA TRP A 194 2.94 10.80 -7.33
C TRP A 194 3.18 11.32 -5.90
N THR A 195 4.40 11.75 -5.61
CA THR A 195 4.72 12.32 -4.28
C THR A 195 3.96 13.63 -4.04
N THR A 196 3.85 14.48 -5.06
CA THR A 196 3.20 15.80 -4.96
C THR A 196 1.72 15.69 -4.64
N VAL A 197 0.96 14.81 -5.34
CA VAL A 197 -0.47 14.68 -5.11
C VAL A 197 -0.79 14.23 -3.68
N MET A 198 -0.04 13.26 -3.15
CA MET A 198 -0.27 12.77 -1.78
C MET A 198 0.18 13.76 -0.70
N ARG A 199 1.26 14.51 -0.93
CA ARG A 199 1.62 15.65 -0.08
C ARG A 199 0.54 16.74 -0.12
N GLY A 200 -0.09 16.93 -1.28
CA GLY A 200 -1.27 17.79 -1.42
C GLY A 200 -2.44 17.32 -0.55
N HIS A 201 -2.67 15.99 -0.45
CA HIS A 201 -3.68 15.45 0.47
C HIS A 201 -3.33 15.72 1.94
N ALA A 202 -2.05 15.60 2.31
CA ALA A 202 -1.61 15.96 3.66
C ALA A 202 -1.95 17.42 3.99
N VAL A 203 -1.54 18.35 3.15
CA VAL A 203 -1.83 19.80 3.30
C VAL A 203 -3.33 20.07 3.34
N ALA A 204 -4.06 19.57 2.35
CA ALA A 204 -5.48 19.85 2.18
C ALA A 204 -6.36 19.34 3.34
N ASN A 205 -5.89 18.34 4.09
CA ASN A 205 -6.63 17.71 5.18
C ASN A 205 -5.98 17.92 6.56
N GLY A 206 -4.79 18.49 6.62
CA GLY A 206 -4.02 18.66 7.88
C GLY A 206 -3.71 17.31 8.54
N LEU A 207 -3.40 16.27 7.75
CA LEU A 207 -3.16 14.90 8.22
C LEU A 207 -1.82 14.38 7.71
N PRO A 208 -1.08 13.59 8.48
CA PRO A 208 0.09 12.89 7.96
C PRO A 208 -0.32 11.87 6.89
N VAL A 209 0.58 11.64 5.94
CA VAL A 209 0.44 10.64 4.87
C VAL A 209 1.60 9.66 4.94
N VAL A 210 1.30 8.37 4.85
CA VAL A 210 2.26 7.27 4.72
C VAL A 210 1.97 6.53 3.43
N ALA A 211 2.90 6.54 2.50
CA ALA A 211 2.83 5.79 1.26
C ALA A 211 3.91 4.70 1.25
N VAL A 212 3.51 3.45 1.04
CA VAL A 212 4.41 2.32 1.05
C VAL A 212 4.32 1.60 -0.28
N ASN A 213 5.37 1.72 -1.08
CA ASN A 213 5.48 1.14 -2.41
C ASN A 213 6.40 -0.07 -2.42
N ARG A 214 6.23 -0.95 -3.40
CA ARG A 214 7.22 -1.97 -3.72
C ARG A 214 8.39 -1.38 -4.50
N VAL A 215 9.50 -2.11 -4.60
CA VAL A 215 10.73 -1.66 -5.25
C VAL A 215 11.29 -2.77 -6.13
N GLY A 216 12.06 -2.39 -7.16
CA GLY A 216 12.78 -3.31 -8.00
C GLY A 216 12.02 -3.69 -9.28
N PHE A 217 12.71 -4.41 -10.15
CA PHE A 217 12.15 -4.82 -11.44
C PHE A 217 11.39 -6.15 -11.30
N GLU A 218 10.14 -6.16 -11.73
CA GLU A 218 9.34 -7.37 -11.82
C GLU A 218 9.07 -7.69 -13.30
N PRO A 219 9.56 -8.84 -13.82
CA PRO A 219 9.41 -9.19 -15.23
C PRO A 219 7.94 -9.50 -15.56
N SER A 220 7.53 -9.14 -16.77
CA SER A 220 6.25 -9.56 -17.32
C SER A 220 6.27 -11.07 -17.63
N PRO A 221 5.24 -11.84 -17.26
CA PRO A 221 5.16 -13.26 -17.56
C PRO A 221 5.21 -13.59 -19.07
N VAL A 222 4.74 -12.67 -19.91
CA VAL A 222 4.75 -12.84 -21.39
C VAL A 222 6.02 -12.31 -22.05
N GLY A 223 6.95 -11.74 -21.25
CA GLY A 223 8.17 -11.15 -21.78
C GLY A 223 7.92 -9.92 -22.65
N LYS A 224 8.93 -9.55 -23.44
CA LYS A 224 8.83 -8.45 -24.41
C LYS A 224 8.15 -8.93 -25.68
N THR A 225 6.96 -8.45 -25.98
CA THR A 225 6.26 -8.74 -27.22
C THR A 225 6.54 -7.63 -28.24
N GLU A 226 6.97 -8.00 -29.44
CA GLU A 226 7.23 -7.06 -30.53
C GLU A 226 5.95 -6.26 -30.86
N GLY A 227 6.02 -4.94 -30.81
CA GLY A 227 4.89 -4.03 -31.08
C GLY A 227 4.02 -3.67 -29.87
N GLN A 228 4.30 -4.21 -28.68
CA GLN A 228 3.66 -3.73 -27.43
C GLN A 228 4.47 -2.61 -26.78
N ALA A 229 3.76 -1.69 -26.14
CA ALA A 229 4.35 -0.52 -25.47
C ALA A 229 5.19 -0.88 -24.22
N CYS A 230 5.16 -2.14 -23.75
CA CYS A 230 5.82 -2.55 -22.51
C CYS A 230 7.14 -3.26 -22.77
N SER A 231 8.20 -2.85 -22.08
CA SER A 231 9.58 -3.35 -22.21
C SER A 231 9.87 -4.69 -21.53
N GLY A 232 8.83 -5.46 -21.19
CA GLY A 232 8.95 -6.79 -20.59
C GLY A 232 8.85 -6.84 -19.07
N GLY A 233 8.36 -5.79 -18.44
CA GLY A 233 8.14 -5.75 -16.99
C GLY A 233 7.94 -4.32 -16.47
N ILE A 234 7.76 -4.20 -15.16
CA ILE A 234 7.63 -2.90 -14.47
C ILE A 234 8.84 -2.69 -13.57
N GLN A 235 9.44 -1.50 -13.65
CA GLN A 235 10.38 -1.03 -12.65
C GLN A 235 9.61 -0.30 -11.53
N PHE A 236 9.31 -1.00 -10.46
CA PHE A 236 8.73 -0.38 -9.27
C PHE A 236 9.75 0.55 -8.63
N TRP A 237 9.38 1.82 -8.47
CA TRP A 237 10.32 2.89 -8.09
C TRP A 237 10.47 3.10 -6.59
N GLY A 238 10.04 2.15 -5.74
CA GLY A 238 10.18 2.33 -4.30
C GLY A 238 9.72 3.69 -3.84
N SER A 239 10.65 4.51 -3.39
CA SER A 239 10.41 5.90 -2.97
C SER A 239 9.29 6.04 -1.96
N SER A 240 8.99 4.98 -1.18
CA SER A 240 8.05 5.04 -0.07
C SER A 240 8.34 6.25 0.79
N PHE A 241 7.33 6.93 1.31
CA PHE A 241 7.56 8.17 2.05
C PHE A 241 6.57 8.41 3.18
N VAL A 242 6.98 9.31 4.07
CA VAL A 242 6.15 9.90 5.11
C VAL A 242 6.11 11.40 4.93
N ALA A 243 4.91 11.97 4.87
CA ALA A 243 4.69 13.41 4.91
C ALA A 243 3.94 13.80 6.18
N GLY A 244 4.32 14.91 6.76
CA GLY A 244 3.61 15.53 7.88
C GLY A 244 2.37 16.29 7.42
N PRO A 245 1.56 16.82 8.39
CA PRO A 245 0.25 17.41 8.10
C PRO A 245 0.29 18.71 7.29
N GLN A 246 1.45 19.32 7.12
CA GLN A 246 1.65 20.49 6.26
C GLN A 246 2.35 20.13 4.95
N GLY A 247 2.40 18.84 4.62
CA GLY A 247 3.01 18.31 3.38
C GLY A 247 4.53 18.26 3.41
N GLU A 248 5.15 18.56 4.57
CA GLU A 248 6.58 18.43 4.76
C GLU A 248 7.02 16.96 4.59
N LEU A 249 8.05 16.73 3.81
CA LEU A 249 8.59 15.39 3.61
C LEU A 249 9.47 15.03 4.81
N LEU A 250 8.96 14.15 5.68
CA LEU A 250 9.68 13.68 6.86
C LEU A 250 10.73 12.63 6.49
N TRP A 251 10.44 11.83 5.47
CA TRP A 251 11.34 10.84 4.91
C TRP A 251 10.88 10.36 3.55
N GLN A 252 11.84 9.93 2.73
CA GLN A 252 11.62 9.22 1.49
C GLN A 252 12.69 8.14 1.34
N GLY A 253 12.26 6.92 0.98
CA GLY A 253 13.12 5.79 0.69
C GLY A 253 13.84 5.90 -0.65
N SER A 254 14.78 5.01 -0.86
CA SER A 254 15.46 4.84 -2.14
C SER A 254 14.46 4.42 -3.23
N ASP A 255 14.76 4.76 -4.47
CA ASP A 255 14.00 4.37 -5.64
C ASP A 255 14.40 3.00 -6.22
N ASN A 256 15.46 2.40 -5.70
CA ASN A 256 16.03 1.15 -6.21
C ASN A 256 16.48 0.15 -5.13
N GLU A 257 16.32 0.48 -3.84
CA GLU A 257 16.72 -0.38 -2.72
C GLU A 257 15.54 -0.70 -1.80
N GLU A 258 15.58 -1.88 -1.20
CA GLU A 258 14.68 -2.21 -0.11
C GLU A 258 14.89 -1.28 1.08
N ALA A 259 13.81 -0.99 1.79
CA ALA A 259 13.89 -0.13 2.97
C ALA A 259 13.03 -0.67 4.10
N LEU A 260 13.60 -0.63 5.29
CA LEU A 260 12.93 -0.88 6.56
C LEU A 260 13.15 0.35 7.44
N ARG A 261 12.07 1.03 7.82
CA ARG A 261 12.19 2.29 8.55
C ARG A 261 11.11 2.48 9.61
N LEU A 262 11.54 2.94 10.78
CA LEU A 262 10.66 3.34 11.88
C LEU A 262 10.58 4.87 11.97
N PHE A 263 9.36 5.39 12.18
CA PHE A 263 9.08 6.81 12.39
C PHE A 263 8.27 7.02 13.64
N ASP A 264 8.47 8.17 14.28
CA ASP A 264 7.56 8.68 15.29
C ASP A 264 6.71 9.81 14.69
N ILE A 265 5.40 9.59 14.57
CA ILE A 265 4.44 10.57 14.09
C ILE A 265 3.67 11.13 15.27
N ASP A 266 3.75 12.44 15.45
CA ASP A 266 2.98 13.17 16.45
C ASP A 266 1.59 13.53 15.91
N LEU A 267 0.58 12.74 16.26
CA LEU A 267 -0.82 13.03 15.90
C LEU A 267 -1.35 14.28 16.57
N GLY A 268 -0.80 14.67 17.74
CA GLY A 268 -1.13 15.92 18.42
C GLY A 268 -0.70 17.15 17.61
N HIS A 269 0.41 17.04 16.85
CA HIS A 269 0.81 18.10 15.93
C HIS A 269 -0.23 18.32 14.83
N SER A 270 -0.78 17.26 14.25
CA SER A 270 -1.86 17.34 13.26
C SER A 270 -3.11 18.04 13.81
N GLU A 271 -3.50 17.73 15.05
CA GLU A 271 -4.61 18.41 15.71
C GLU A 271 -4.31 19.91 15.89
N ASN A 272 -3.11 20.26 16.31
CA ASN A 272 -2.70 21.67 16.46
C ASN A 272 -2.74 22.40 15.11
N VAL A 273 -2.18 21.82 14.05
CA VAL A 273 -2.25 22.40 12.70
C VAL A 273 -3.69 22.68 12.30
N ARG A 274 -4.61 21.73 12.49
CA ARG A 274 -6.03 21.88 12.15
C ARG A 274 -6.78 22.89 13.01
N ARG A 275 -6.33 23.16 14.23
CA ARG A 275 -6.91 24.19 15.10
C ARG A 275 -6.50 25.61 14.72
N TRP A 276 -5.34 25.75 14.08
CA TRP A 276 -4.76 27.05 13.74
C TRP A 276 -5.15 27.54 12.34
N TRP A 277 -5.68 26.65 11.54
CA TRP A 277 -6.19 26.92 10.19
C TRP A 277 -7.71 26.81 10.18
#